data_5a52bebc29388bb075a4758ac675fc6c
#
_entry.id   5a52bebc29388bb075a4758ac675fc6c
#
_cell.length_a   1.000
_cell.length_b   1.000
_cell.length_c   1.000
_cell.angle_alpha   90.00
_cell.angle_beta   90.00
_cell.angle_gamma   90.00
#
_symmetry.space_group_name_H-M   'P 1'
#
loop_
_entity.id
_entity.type
_entity.pdbx_description
1 polymer ?
#
loop_
_entity_poly.entity_id
_entity_poly.type
_entity_poly.pdbx_seq_one_letter_code
_entity_poly.pdbx_strand_id
1 'polypeptide(L)'
;MLGNRKNLLKKDRIGELYMSEEQDNVKKENSDYEDICYICHRTESRAGKMIHIPNNICICSDCMQKTFDSMNNGAFGNMPSYMDLMNMNSAFGMPPQQETPQRQKLKKKNPEEKPELDIKNIPAPHIIKEKLDDYIVGQDFAKKVISVAVYNHYKRVATNTMDEIEIEKSNMLMIGPTGSGKTFLVKTLAKILQVPLAITDATSLTEAGYIGDDVESVLSKLLAAADNDVEKAEHGIVFIDEIDKIAKKQSTTNRDVSGESVQQGLLKLLEGSQVEVPVGATNKNAMVPMTTIDTKNILFICGGAFPKLEGILKKRLTKQSNIGFGGELKDRYDNDPDLLSKVTVEDLREYGMIPEFLGRLPIIYALRELDKEALIRVLVEPKNAIVKQYQKLLALDEVNLLFDEEAYEAIAERAIEKKMGARALRAIIEEIMLDIMYEIPKDDNIGTVTITREYIEGTGAPKIEMRSSDRIAKKEATEEE
;
A
#
# COMPACT_ATOMS: atom_id res chain seq x y z
N MET A 1 -37.09 13.92 46.78
CA MET A 1 -35.75 14.44 46.43
C MET A 1 -34.59 13.49 46.70
N LEU A 2 -34.78 12.16 46.70
CA LEU A 2 -33.75 11.16 46.99
C LEU A 2 -33.40 10.27 45.77
N GLY A 3 -34.06 10.44 44.63
CA GLY A 3 -33.82 9.66 43.42
C GLY A 3 -32.67 10.13 42.52
N ASN A 4 -32.35 11.42 42.52
CA ASN A 4 -31.38 12.02 41.59
C ASN A 4 -29.89 11.88 41.99
N ARG A 5 -29.59 11.56 43.26
CA ARG A 5 -28.20 11.39 43.73
C ARG A 5 -27.59 9.99 43.36
N LYS A 6 -28.43 8.97 43.22
CA LYS A 6 -27.95 7.63 42.84
C LYS A 6 -27.58 7.50 41.34
N ASN A 7 -28.20 8.32 40.48
CA ASN A 7 -27.90 8.30 39.05
C ASN A 7 -26.65 9.13 38.69
N LEU A 8 -26.32 10.17 39.44
CA LEU A 8 -25.06 10.92 39.27
C LEU A 8 -23.85 10.06 39.68
N LEU A 9 -23.92 9.40 40.82
CA LEU A 9 -22.82 8.51 41.29
C LEU A 9 -22.58 7.27 40.40
N LYS A 10 -23.57 6.82 39.65
CA LYS A 10 -23.37 5.74 38.64
C LYS A 10 -22.71 6.27 37.36
N LYS A 11 -23.01 7.51 36.90
CA LYS A 11 -22.35 8.09 35.73
C LYS A 11 -20.88 8.39 35.99
N ASP A 12 -20.53 8.90 37.19
CA ASP A 12 -19.14 9.16 37.53
C ASP A 12 -18.31 7.87 37.65
N ARG A 13 -18.86 6.81 38.20
CA ARG A 13 -18.18 5.50 38.25
C ARG A 13 -17.99 4.84 36.88
N ILE A 14 -18.91 5.01 35.94
CA ILE A 14 -18.77 4.51 34.59
C ILE A 14 -17.71 5.32 33.82
N GLY A 15 -17.67 6.65 34.01
CA GLY A 15 -16.63 7.51 33.46
C GLY A 15 -15.24 7.17 33.99
N GLU A 16 -15.09 6.92 35.29
CA GLU A 16 -13.81 6.51 35.89
C GLU A 16 -13.37 5.11 35.42
N LEU A 17 -14.30 4.16 35.20
CA LEU A 17 -13.96 2.84 34.64
C LEU A 17 -13.50 2.95 33.17
N TYR A 18 -14.18 3.73 32.34
CA TYR A 18 -13.75 3.95 30.94
C TYR A 18 -12.40 4.66 30.86
N MET A 19 -12.17 5.67 31.71
CA MET A 19 -10.87 6.38 31.75
C MET A 19 -9.75 5.50 32.28
N SER A 20 -10.01 4.54 33.19
CA SER A 20 -9.01 3.59 33.68
C SER A 20 -8.71 2.50 32.64
N GLU A 21 -9.71 2.02 31.89
CA GLU A 21 -9.50 1.05 30.80
C GLU A 21 -8.76 1.68 29.59
N GLU A 22 -9.03 2.93 29.26
CA GLU A 22 -8.26 3.66 28.25
C GLU A 22 -6.81 3.92 28.70
N GLN A 23 -6.58 4.29 29.96
CA GLN A 23 -5.23 4.47 30.49
C GLN A 23 -4.44 3.17 30.60
N ASP A 24 -5.09 2.06 30.93
CA ASP A 24 -4.44 0.74 30.96
C ASP A 24 -4.18 0.18 29.55
N ASN A 25 -5.05 0.46 28.57
CA ASN A 25 -4.79 0.13 27.17
C ASN A 25 -3.64 0.97 26.60
N VAL A 26 -3.60 2.28 26.84
CA VAL A 26 -2.51 3.17 26.41
C VAL A 26 -1.18 2.77 27.08
N LYS A 27 -1.20 2.33 28.36
CA LYS A 27 0.01 1.82 29.04
C LYS A 27 0.45 0.47 28.47
N LYS A 28 -0.47 -0.44 28.11
CA LYS A 28 -0.15 -1.71 27.44
C LYS A 28 0.42 -1.47 26.04
N GLU A 29 -0.19 -0.60 25.23
CA GLU A 29 0.31 -0.24 23.92
C GLU A 29 1.73 0.36 23.97
N ASN A 30 2.04 1.20 24.98
CA ASN A 30 3.39 1.74 25.18
C ASN A 30 4.40 0.67 25.63
N SER A 31 3.99 -0.44 26.21
CA SER A 31 4.89 -1.51 26.64
C SER A 31 5.45 -2.34 25.49
N ASP A 32 4.80 -2.33 24.35
CA ASP A 32 5.15 -3.14 23.17
C ASP A 32 6.20 -2.49 22.27
N TYR A 33 6.57 -1.22 22.56
CA TYR A 33 7.56 -0.46 21.81
C TYR A 33 8.78 -0.14 22.64
N GLU A 34 9.95 -0.04 22.01
CA GLU A 34 11.22 0.31 22.63
C GLU A 34 11.92 1.48 21.95
N ASP A 35 12.66 2.25 22.73
CA ASP A 35 13.45 3.39 22.25
C ASP A 35 14.71 2.92 21.50
N ILE A 36 15.18 3.74 20.57
CA ILE A 36 16.37 3.48 19.76
C ILE A 36 17.42 4.56 20.06
N CYS A 37 18.66 4.16 20.27
CA CYS A 37 19.75 5.11 20.43
C CYS A 37 20.04 5.86 19.12
N TYR A 38 20.01 7.18 19.16
CA TYR A 38 20.28 8.04 18.01
C TYR A 38 21.70 7.88 17.42
N ILE A 39 22.69 7.51 18.24
CA ILE A 39 24.10 7.43 17.83
C ILE A 39 24.46 6.04 17.31
N CYS A 40 24.09 4.96 18.01
CA CYS A 40 24.50 3.61 17.65
C CYS A 40 23.39 2.73 17.12
N HIS A 41 22.17 3.27 16.98
CA HIS A 41 20.97 2.63 16.45
C HIS A 41 20.56 1.32 17.17
N ARG A 42 21.12 1.03 18.36
CA ARG A 42 20.72 -0.11 19.18
C ARG A 42 19.43 0.21 19.93
N THR A 43 18.53 -0.76 20.01
CA THR A 43 17.31 -0.66 20.80
C THR A 43 17.60 -0.71 22.29
N GLU A 44 16.68 -0.25 23.13
CA GLU A 44 16.79 -0.23 24.57
C GLU A 44 17.10 -1.62 25.14
N SER A 45 16.48 -2.67 24.61
CA SER A 45 16.71 -4.07 24.97
C SER A 45 18.18 -4.52 24.78
N ARG A 46 18.90 -3.94 23.82
CA ARG A 46 20.31 -4.26 23.50
C ARG A 46 21.31 -3.27 24.06
N ALA A 47 20.92 -2.04 24.27
CA ALA A 47 21.79 -0.95 24.69
C ALA A 47 21.66 -0.59 26.17
N GLY A 48 20.64 -1.14 26.86
CA GLY A 48 20.34 -0.85 28.25
C GLY A 48 19.69 0.52 28.43
N LYS A 49 19.99 1.21 29.52
CA LYS A 49 19.30 2.45 29.90
C LYS A 49 19.45 3.55 28.85
N MET A 50 18.28 4.09 28.42
CA MET A 50 18.21 5.23 27.51
C MET A 50 18.09 6.55 28.27
N ILE A 51 18.66 7.59 27.71
CA ILE A 51 18.64 8.96 28.22
C ILE A 51 17.92 9.81 27.18
N HIS A 52 16.81 10.41 27.59
CA HIS A 52 16.02 11.29 26.73
C HIS A 52 16.56 12.73 26.83
N ILE A 53 16.82 13.33 25.67
CA ILE A 53 17.28 14.72 25.53
C ILE A 53 16.13 15.53 24.89
N PRO A 54 16.07 16.88 25.09
CA PRO A 54 15.12 17.72 24.38
C PRO A 54 15.11 17.44 22.87
N ASN A 55 13.97 17.65 22.22
CA ASN A 55 13.69 17.29 20.81
C ASN A 55 13.49 15.78 20.53
N ASN A 56 13.04 15.02 21.53
CA ASN A 56 12.74 13.58 21.40
C ASN A 56 13.93 12.70 20.97
N ILE A 57 15.14 13.09 21.29
CA ILE A 57 16.34 12.33 20.99
C ILE A 57 16.64 11.40 22.15
N CYS A 58 16.79 10.08 21.86
CA CYS A 58 17.18 9.07 22.83
C CYS A 58 18.63 8.63 22.58
N ILE A 59 19.46 8.61 23.61
CA ILE A 59 20.87 8.16 23.52
C ILE A 59 21.12 7.14 24.62
N CYS A 60 21.72 6.01 24.28
CA CYS A 60 22.08 5.01 25.28
C CYS A 60 23.27 5.48 26.16
N SER A 61 23.36 4.93 27.38
CA SER A 61 24.40 5.25 28.35
C SER A 61 25.82 5.10 27.79
N ASP A 62 26.07 4.05 26.98
CA ASP A 62 27.37 3.79 26.37
C ASP A 62 27.78 4.88 25.39
N CYS A 63 26.86 5.34 24.53
CA CYS A 63 27.13 6.40 23.57
C CYS A 63 27.30 7.74 24.27
N MET A 64 26.49 8.01 25.29
CA MET A 64 26.62 9.21 26.09
C MET A 64 28.01 9.27 26.77
N GLN A 65 28.45 8.17 27.39
CA GLN A 65 29.75 8.08 28.01
C GLN A 65 30.89 8.32 27.01
N LYS A 66 30.84 7.66 25.84
CA LYS A 66 31.85 7.87 24.78
C LYS A 66 31.90 9.31 24.28
N THR A 67 30.75 9.98 24.19
CA THR A 67 30.70 11.39 23.79
C THR A 67 31.35 12.27 24.84
N PHE A 68 31.08 12.03 26.14
CA PHE A 68 31.73 12.75 27.24
C PHE A 68 33.25 12.48 27.29
N ASP A 69 33.69 11.23 27.13
CA ASP A 69 35.08 10.86 27.11
C ASP A 69 35.83 11.55 25.96
N SER A 70 35.20 11.65 24.78
CA SER A 70 35.74 12.39 23.63
C SER A 70 35.83 13.89 23.89
N MET A 71 34.87 14.48 24.58
CA MET A 71 34.88 15.90 24.95
C MET A 71 35.93 16.21 26.01
N ASN A 72 36.15 15.30 26.96
CA ASN A 72 37.16 15.47 28.00
C ASN A 72 38.61 15.30 27.49
N ASN A 73 38.81 14.49 26.45
CA ASN A 73 40.15 14.28 25.84
C ASN A 73 40.52 15.35 24.82
N GLY A 74 39.65 16.27 24.46
CA GLY A 74 39.87 17.38 23.52
C GLY A 74 39.56 18.74 24.14
N ALA A 75 40.56 19.53 24.50
CA ALA A 75 40.62 20.99 24.63
C ALA A 75 39.55 21.78 25.44
N PHE A 76 38.58 21.15 26.08
CA PHE A 76 37.56 21.84 26.92
C PHE A 76 37.58 21.26 28.35
N GLY A 77 38.58 21.69 29.13
CA GLY A 77 38.88 21.14 30.44
C GLY A 77 38.02 21.65 31.60
N ASN A 78 36.70 21.71 31.53
CA ASN A 78 35.82 21.95 32.68
C ASN A 78 34.35 21.65 32.38
N MET A 79 34.01 20.52 31.79
CA MET A 79 32.62 20.08 31.77
C MET A 79 32.32 19.08 32.91
N PRO A 80 31.14 19.17 33.55
CA PRO A 80 30.74 18.27 34.62
C PRO A 80 30.72 16.82 34.15
N SER A 81 31.14 15.89 35.00
CA SER A 81 31.11 14.46 34.76
C SER A 81 29.68 13.97 34.45
N TYR A 82 29.56 12.87 33.71
CA TYR A 82 28.29 12.18 33.46
C TYR A 82 27.44 11.94 34.74
N MET A 83 28.13 11.61 35.85
CA MET A 83 27.51 11.46 37.17
C MET A 83 26.95 12.78 37.72
N ASP A 84 27.60 13.90 37.43
CA ASP A 84 27.16 15.22 37.86
C ASP A 84 25.93 15.70 37.05
N LEU A 85 25.87 15.35 35.78
CA LEU A 85 24.73 15.64 34.92
C LEU A 85 23.48 14.83 35.32
N MET A 86 23.65 13.58 35.70
CA MET A 86 22.55 12.75 36.24
C MET A 86 22.05 13.26 37.58
N ASN A 87 22.92 13.77 38.43
CA ASN A 87 22.56 14.35 39.72
C ASN A 87 21.91 15.74 39.56
N MET A 88 22.33 16.53 38.56
CA MET A 88 21.70 17.81 38.24
C MET A 88 20.26 17.64 37.75
N ASN A 89 19.92 16.53 37.08
CA ASN A 89 18.55 16.25 36.63
C ASN A 89 17.55 16.09 37.79
N SER A 90 18.02 15.64 38.95
CA SER A 90 17.21 15.54 40.18
C SER A 90 17.10 16.84 40.98
N ALA A 91 18.00 17.80 40.77
CA ALA A 91 18.07 19.03 41.54
C ALA A 91 17.38 20.24 40.88
N PHE A 92 17.16 20.23 39.57
CA PHE A 92 16.65 21.37 38.80
C PHE A 92 15.25 21.11 38.22
N GLY A 93 14.37 20.37 38.83
CA GLY A 93 12.93 20.29 38.45
C GLY A 93 12.67 20.37 36.93
N MET A 94 13.40 19.57 36.12
CA MET A 94 13.16 19.56 34.67
C MET A 94 11.73 19.17 34.36
N PRO A 95 11.10 19.77 33.34
CA PRO A 95 9.77 19.37 32.92
C PRO A 95 9.73 17.87 32.66
N PRO A 96 8.56 17.21 32.85
CA PRO A 96 8.42 15.77 32.69
C PRO A 96 9.03 15.35 31.34
N GLN A 97 9.85 14.30 31.36
CA GLN A 97 10.50 13.75 30.17
C GLN A 97 9.44 13.57 29.08
N GLN A 98 9.59 14.29 27.96
CA GLN A 98 8.71 14.11 26.83
C GLN A 98 9.00 12.73 26.26
N GLU A 99 8.04 11.82 26.41
CA GLU A 99 8.12 10.50 25.78
C GLU A 99 8.21 10.66 24.26
N THR A 100 9.12 9.94 23.63
CA THR A 100 9.19 9.89 22.17
C THR A 100 7.88 9.36 21.59
N PRO A 101 7.31 9.99 20.53
CA PRO A 101 6.12 9.48 19.90
C PRO A 101 6.29 8.01 19.49
N GLN A 102 5.25 7.19 19.64
CA GLN A 102 5.26 5.77 19.27
C GLN A 102 5.80 5.50 17.86
N ARG A 103 5.52 6.42 16.93
CA ARG A 103 6.03 6.35 15.54
C ARG A 103 7.55 6.42 15.42
N GLN A 104 8.25 6.89 16.44
CA GLN A 104 9.72 6.94 16.49
C GLN A 104 10.34 5.80 17.30
N LYS A 105 9.51 4.85 17.77
CA LYS A 105 9.94 3.66 18.51
C LYS A 105 9.82 2.43 17.64
N LEU A 106 10.66 1.43 17.85
CA LEU A 106 10.52 0.11 17.23
C LEU A 106 9.62 -0.79 18.08
N LYS A 107 8.90 -1.69 17.44
CA LYS A 107 8.15 -2.72 18.12
C LYS A 107 9.12 -3.71 18.77
N LYS A 108 8.89 -4.06 20.05
CA LYS A 108 9.70 -5.04 20.77
C LYS A 108 9.58 -6.40 20.09
N LYS A 109 10.70 -7.12 19.98
CA LYS A 109 10.67 -8.52 19.61
C LYS A 109 10.03 -9.31 20.74
N ASN A 110 8.83 -9.84 20.53
CA ASN A 110 8.27 -10.84 21.40
C ASN A 110 8.91 -12.20 21.07
N PRO A 111 9.67 -12.83 21.95
CA PRO A 111 10.29 -14.12 21.66
C PRO A 111 9.26 -15.23 21.44
N GLU A 112 8.01 -15.02 21.83
CA GLU A 112 6.88 -15.95 21.64
C GLU A 112 6.12 -15.74 20.33
N GLU A 113 6.19 -14.55 19.72
CA GLU A 113 5.66 -14.25 18.40
C GLU A 113 6.79 -14.29 17.37
N LYS A 114 7.34 -15.44 17.11
CA LYS A 114 8.05 -15.61 15.85
C LYS A 114 7.01 -15.47 14.76
N PRO A 115 7.16 -14.59 13.78
CA PRO A 115 6.47 -14.69 12.52
C PRO A 115 7.05 -15.92 11.79
N GLU A 116 6.74 -17.10 12.28
CA GLU A 116 6.99 -18.32 11.52
C GLU A 116 6.05 -18.22 10.31
N LEU A 117 6.61 -17.70 9.20
CA LEU A 117 6.11 -18.03 7.89
C LEU A 117 6.28 -19.55 7.73
N ASP A 118 5.41 -20.29 8.41
CA ASP A 118 5.35 -21.73 8.28
C ASP A 118 4.93 -22.00 6.83
N ILE A 119 5.73 -22.79 6.12
CA ILE A 119 5.45 -23.21 4.74
C ILE A 119 4.02 -23.74 4.63
N LYS A 120 3.51 -24.40 5.70
CA LYS A 120 2.14 -24.93 5.75
C LYS A 120 1.06 -23.85 5.73
N ASN A 121 1.38 -22.62 6.13
CA ASN A 121 0.44 -21.51 6.16
C ASN A 121 0.46 -20.67 4.87
N ILE A 122 1.41 -20.91 3.94
CA ILE A 122 1.45 -20.23 2.65
C ILE A 122 0.40 -20.87 1.73
N PRO A 123 -0.64 -20.11 1.30
CA PRO A 123 -1.67 -20.66 0.43
C PRO A 123 -1.07 -21.12 -0.91
N ALA A 124 -1.48 -22.28 -1.39
CA ALA A 124 -1.06 -22.76 -2.71
C ALA A 124 -1.46 -21.79 -3.83
N PRO A 125 -0.75 -21.75 -4.98
CA PRO A 125 -1.01 -20.77 -6.05
C PRO A 125 -2.45 -20.75 -6.55
N HIS A 126 -3.11 -21.90 -6.65
CA HIS A 126 -4.51 -21.97 -7.06
C HIS A 126 -5.46 -21.34 -6.04
N ILE A 127 -5.18 -21.48 -4.74
CA ILE A 127 -5.96 -20.85 -3.67
C ILE A 127 -5.76 -19.33 -3.68
N ILE A 128 -4.52 -18.86 -3.92
CA ILE A 128 -4.24 -17.43 -4.07
C ILE A 128 -5.02 -16.87 -5.26
N LYS A 129 -4.98 -17.58 -6.42
CA LYS A 129 -5.73 -17.17 -7.61
C LYS A 129 -7.24 -17.13 -7.34
N GLU A 130 -7.81 -18.15 -6.73
CA GLU A 130 -9.24 -18.21 -6.37
C GLU A 130 -9.65 -17.04 -5.49
N LYS A 131 -8.87 -16.72 -4.45
CA LYS A 131 -9.11 -15.54 -3.63
C LYS A 131 -8.97 -14.22 -4.40
N LEU A 132 -8.08 -14.15 -5.40
CA LEU A 132 -7.98 -12.98 -6.28
C LEU A 132 -9.19 -12.88 -7.21
N ASP A 133 -9.74 -14.01 -7.68
CA ASP A 133 -10.94 -14.06 -8.52
C ASP A 133 -12.18 -13.49 -7.80
N ASP A 134 -12.24 -13.60 -6.47
CA ASP A 134 -13.28 -12.97 -5.64
C ASP A 134 -13.36 -11.44 -5.76
N TYR A 135 -12.24 -10.78 -6.11
CA TYR A 135 -12.12 -9.32 -6.11
C TYR A 135 -11.76 -8.73 -7.48
N ILE A 136 -11.16 -9.51 -8.37
CA ILE A 136 -10.59 -9.02 -9.64
C ILE A 136 -11.19 -9.78 -10.80
N VAL A 137 -11.86 -9.05 -11.67
CA VAL A 137 -12.47 -9.60 -12.89
C VAL A 137 -11.41 -9.77 -13.98
N GLY A 138 -11.48 -10.88 -14.70
CA GLY A 138 -10.55 -11.18 -15.79
C GLY A 138 -9.10 -11.30 -15.33
N GLN A 139 -8.14 -10.94 -16.20
CA GLN A 139 -6.69 -10.96 -15.89
C GLN A 139 -6.16 -12.35 -15.50
N ASP A 140 -6.74 -13.44 -16.01
CA ASP A 140 -6.46 -14.81 -15.56
C ASP A 140 -4.99 -15.20 -15.65
N PHE A 141 -4.32 -14.80 -16.74
CA PHE A 141 -2.90 -15.09 -16.92
C PHE A 141 -2.06 -14.32 -15.88
N ALA A 142 -2.31 -13.04 -15.70
CA ALA A 142 -1.58 -12.22 -14.73
C ALA A 142 -1.81 -12.72 -13.29
N LYS A 143 -3.05 -13.07 -12.91
CA LYS A 143 -3.37 -13.68 -11.62
C LYS A 143 -2.64 -15.01 -11.42
N LYS A 144 -2.55 -15.85 -12.43
CA LYS A 144 -1.79 -17.10 -12.38
C LYS A 144 -0.30 -16.86 -12.16
N VAL A 145 0.30 -15.95 -12.93
CA VAL A 145 1.75 -15.64 -12.85
C VAL A 145 2.08 -15.08 -11.46
N ILE A 146 1.33 -14.07 -10.99
CA ILE A 146 1.62 -13.46 -9.68
C ILE A 146 1.40 -14.45 -8.52
N SER A 147 0.39 -15.33 -8.60
CA SER A 147 0.13 -16.34 -7.58
C SER A 147 1.29 -17.35 -7.46
N VAL A 148 1.83 -17.79 -8.58
CA VAL A 148 2.99 -18.70 -8.61
C VAL A 148 4.24 -17.99 -8.10
N ALA A 149 4.50 -16.78 -8.59
CA ALA A 149 5.68 -16.00 -8.22
C ALA A 149 5.74 -15.71 -6.73
N VAL A 150 4.61 -15.28 -6.16
CA VAL A 150 4.48 -14.97 -4.74
C VAL A 150 4.60 -16.22 -3.87
N TYR A 151 3.98 -17.32 -4.27
CA TYR A 151 4.14 -18.61 -3.59
C TYR A 151 5.60 -19.03 -3.53
N ASN A 152 6.31 -18.97 -4.67
CA ASN A 152 7.72 -19.34 -4.75
C ASN A 152 8.58 -18.40 -3.89
N HIS A 153 8.29 -17.09 -3.88
CA HIS A 153 8.98 -16.13 -3.05
C HIS A 153 8.86 -16.46 -1.55
N TYR A 154 7.66 -16.62 -1.04
CA TYR A 154 7.46 -16.94 0.38
C TYR A 154 7.93 -18.33 0.76
N LYS A 155 7.86 -19.30 -0.16
CA LYS A 155 8.46 -20.62 0.04
C LYS A 155 9.97 -20.52 0.19
N ARG A 156 10.65 -19.72 -0.63
CA ARG A 156 12.08 -19.41 -0.49
C ARG A 156 12.39 -18.79 0.89
N VAL A 157 11.60 -17.81 1.30
CA VAL A 157 11.77 -17.12 2.60
C VAL A 157 11.59 -18.10 3.76
N ALA A 158 10.57 -18.96 3.71
CA ALA A 158 10.24 -19.89 4.81
C ALA A 158 11.23 -21.07 4.92
N THR A 159 11.82 -21.54 3.81
CA THR A 159 12.70 -22.69 3.86
C THR A 159 14.09 -22.36 4.38
N ASN A 160 14.57 -21.13 4.19
CA ASN A 160 15.92 -20.66 4.53
C ASN A 160 17.04 -21.71 4.28
N THR A 161 16.74 -22.75 3.50
CA THR A 161 17.56 -23.92 3.22
C THR A 161 18.35 -23.70 1.95
N MET A 162 19.49 -23.05 2.09
CA MET A 162 20.40 -22.72 0.99
C MET A 162 21.64 -23.60 0.99
N ASP A 163 21.56 -24.79 1.59
CA ASP A 163 22.76 -25.61 1.79
C ASP A 163 23.32 -26.20 0.50
N GLU A 164 22.51 -26.35 -0.56
CA GLU A 164 22.98 -26.92 -1.83
C GLU A 164 22.65 -26.06 -3.06
N ILE A 165 21.50 -25.39 -3.09
CA ILE A 165 21.03 -24.61 -4.25
C ILE A 165 20.48 -23.26 -3.77
N GLU A 166 21.12 -22.17 -4.17
CA GLU A 166 20.62 -20.82 -3.92
C GLU A 166 19.46 -20.47 -4.85
N ILE A 167 18.27 -20.20 -4.28
CA ILE A 167 17.11 -19.72 -5.03
C ILE A 167 17.16 -18.21 -5.09
N GLU A 168 17.36 -17.67 -6.30
CA GLU A 168 17.42 -16.24 -6.53
C GLU A 168 16.10 -15.52 -6.21
N LYS A 169 16.21 -14.23 -5.88
CA LYS A 169 15.07 -13.35 -5.62
C LYS A 169 14.31 -13.08 -6.93
N SER A 170 12.99 -13.30 -6.92
CA SER A 170 12.15 -13.18 -8.11
C SER A 170 11.24 -11.94 -7.99
N ASN A 171 11.79 -10.75 -8.24
CA ASN A 171 10.99 -9.54 -8.35
C ASN A 171 10.20 -9.51 -9.67
N MET A 172 9.16 -8.68 -9.75
CA MET A 172 8.21 -8.71 -10.85
C MET A 172 8.06 -7.35 -11.53
N LEU A 173 7.86 -7.37 -12.84
CA LEU A 173 7.45 -6.22 -13.63
C LEU A 173 6.06 -6.46 -14.22
N MET A 174 5.12 -5.60 -13.84
CA MET A 174 3.73 -5.63 -14.29
C MET A 174 3.49 -4.50 -15.29
N ILE A 175 3.14 -4.86 -16.52
CA ILE A 175 2.86 -3.93 -17.60
C ILE A 175 1.34 -3.90 -17.82
N GLY A 176 0.76 -2.74 -18.09
CA GLY A 176 -0.65 -2.67 -18.44
C GLY A 176 -1.19 -1.24 -18.46
N PRO A 177 -2.24 -0.97 -19.23
CA PRO A 177 -2.78 0.37 -19.38
C PRO A 177 -3.25 0.97 -18.04
N THR A 178 -3.43 2.27 -18.04
CA THR A 178 -4.00 2.97 -16.86
C THR A 178 -5.42 2.45 -16.60
N GLY A 179 -5.74 2.16 -15.34
CA GLY A 179 -7.05 1.64 -14.98
C GLY A 179 -7.25 0.14 -15.19
N SER A 180 -6.22 -0.63 -15.62
CA SER A 180 -6.27 -2.10 -15.74
C SER A 180 -6.28 -2.85 -14.40
N GLY A 181 -6.12 -2.15 -13.27
CA GLY A 181 -6.17 -2.76 -11.94
C GLY A 181 -4.83 -3.13 -11.32
N LYS A 182 -3.67 -2.67 -11.84
CA LYS A 182 -2.32 -2.99 -11.32
C LYS A 182 -2.19 -2.81 -9.80
N THR A 183 -2.40 -1.61 -9.33
CA THR A 183 -2.30 -1.25 -7.90
C THR A 183 -3.32 -2.01 -7.05
N PHE A 184 -4.52 -2.21 -7.56
CA PHE A 184 -5.59 -2.94 -6.88
C PHE A 184 -5.26 -4.43 -6.70
N LEU A 185 -4.66 -5.05 -7.73
CA LEU A 185 -4.22 -6.44 -7.69
C LEU A 185 -3.18 -6.66 -6.58
N VAL A 186 -2.19 -5.77 -6.48
CA VAL A 186 -1.15 -5.88 -5.42
C VAL A 186 -1.73 -5.61 -4.04
N LYS A 187 -2.63 -4.64 -3.88
CA LYS A 187 -3.32 -4.38 -2.60
C LYS A 187 -4.13 -5.59 -2.15
N THR A 188 -4.86 -6.21 -3.06
CA THR A 188 -5.66 -7.41 -2.77
C THR A 188 -4.77 -8.58 -2.40
N LEU A 189 -3.68 -8.77 -3.12
CA LEU A 189 -2.68 -9.81 -2.85
C LEU A 189 -2.07 -9.68 -1.45
N ALA A 190 -1.58 -8.48 -1.09
CA ALA A 190 -1.00 -8.23 0.23
C ALA A 190 -2.01 -8.47 1.36
N LYS A 191 -3.29 -8.13 1.14
CA LYS A 191 -4.38 -8.41 2.08
C LYS A 191 -4.64 -9.90 2.24
N ILE A 192 -4.63 -10.67 1.13
CA ILE A 192 -4.82 -12.14 1.16
C ILE A 192 -3.71 -12.82 1.93
N LEU A 193 -2.47 -12.34 1.77
CA LEU A 193 -1.27 -12.88 2.41
C LEU A 193 -1.05 -12.34 3.83
N GLN A 194 -1.79 -11.28 4.23
CA GLN A 194 -1.66 -10.59 5.51
C GLN A 194 -0.23 -10.07 5.77
N VAL A 195 0.42 -9.53 4.72
CA VAL A 195 1.77 -8.97 4.79
C VAL A 195 1.74 -7.44 4.65
N PRO A 196 2.72 -6.73 5.23
CA PRO A 196 2.84 -5.28 5.05
C PRO A 196 3.04 -4.93 3.59
N LEU A 197 2.43 -3.83 3.15
CA LEU A 197 2.52 -3.32 1.79
C LEU A 197 2.90 -1.84 1.79
N ALA A 198 4.01 -1.51 1.16
CA ALA A 198 4.33 -0.14 0.79
C ALA A 198 4.02 0.11 -0.68
N ILE A 199 3.36 1.23 -0.97
CA ILE A 199 3.11 1.69 -2.33
C ILE A 199 3.80 3.03 -2.50
N THR A 200 4.58 3.14 -3.57
CA THR A 200 5.26 4.38 -3.94
C THR A 200 5.14 4.61 -5.44
N ASP A 201 5.20 5.87 -5.82
CA ASP A 201 5.26 6.31 -7.21
C ASP A 201 6.72 6.55 -7.59
N ALA A 202 7.18 5.94 -8.68
CA ALA A 202 8.55 6.11 -9.14
C ALA A 202 8.90 7.55 -9.49
N THR A 203 7.90 8.38 -9.83
CA THR A 203 8.10 9.81 -10.16
C THR A 203 8.44 10.66 -8.94
N SER A 204 8.10 10.20 -7.74
CA SER A 204 8.46 10.87 -6.48
C SER A 204 9.89 10.58 -6.03
N LEU A 205 10.53 9.53 -6.61
CA LEU A 205 11.85 9.08 -6.23
C LEU A 205 12.93 9.88 -6.98
N THR A 206 13.99 10.23 -6.27
CA THR A 206 15.15 10.94 -6.81
C THR A 206 16.46 10.31 -6.36
N GLU A 207 17.56 10.65 -7.06
CA GLU A 207 18.90 10.31 -6.58
C GLU A 207 19.17 11.01 -5.24
N ALA A 208 19.84 10.31 -4.31
CA ALA A 208 20.15 10.83 -2.99
C ALA A 208 20.83 12.21 -3.04
N GLY A 209 20.30 13.17 -2.27
CA GLY A 209 20.81 14.55 -2.21
C GLY A 209 20.11 15.55 -3.13
N TYR A 210 19.13 15.14 -3.91
CA TYR A 210 18.25 16.03 -4.68
C TYR A 210 16.90 16.24 -3.99
N ILE A 211 16.12 17.21 -4.49
CA ILE A 211 14.76 17.48 -3.97
C ILE A 211 13.82 16.36 -4.41
N GLY A 212 13.32 15.60 -3.46
CA GLY A 212 12.41 14.46 -3.65
C GLY A 212 12.60 13.43 -2.55
N ASP A 213 11.89 12.32 -2.66
CA ASP A 213 12.05 11.17 -1.76
C ASP A 213 13.27 10.36 -2.21
N ASP A 214 14.19 10.07 -1.30
CA ASP A 214 15.28 9.12 -1.57
C ASP A 214 14.71 7.73 -1.88
N VAL A 215 15.42 6.95 -2.70
CA VAL A 215 14.98 5.60 -3.07
C VAL A 215 14.72 4.72 -1.82
N GLU A 216 15.50 4.91 -0.76
CA GLU A 216 15.34 4.19 0.51
C GLU A 216 14.08 4.58 1.30
N SER A 217 13.44 5.71 1.00
CA SER A 217 12.18 6.16 1.64
C SER A 217 11.05 5.14 1.49
N VAL A 218 11.13 4.32 0.44
CA VAL A 218 10.20 3.21 0.20
C VAL A 218 10.19 2.21 1.36
N LEU A 219 11.36 1.94 1.94
CA LEU A 219 11.51 1.05 3.09
C LEU A 219 10.97 1.68 4.38
N SER A 220 11.09 3.00 4.54
CA SER A 220 10.48 3.71 5.65
C SER A 220 8.95 3.63 5.61
N LYS A 221 8.36 3.73 4.41
CA LYS A 221 6.92 3.51 4.19
C LYS A 221 6.52 2.07 4.52
N LEU A 222 7.36 1.09 4.17
CA LEU A 222 7.12 -0.33 4.49
C LEU A 222 7.22 -0.58 5.99
N LEU A 223 8.21 -0.02 6.67
CA LEU A 223 8.36 -0.11 8.12
C LEU A 223 7.14 0.47 8.84
N ALA A 224 6.66 1.64 8.40
CA ALA A 224 5.44 2.24 8.94
C ALA A 224 4.19 1.35 8.70
N ALA A 225 4.08 0.71 7.53
CA ALA A 225 3.00 -0.22 7.21
C ALA A 225 3.09 -1.53 8.04
N ALA A 226 4.28 -1.87 8.53
CA ALA A 226 4.54 -2.98 9.43
C ALA A 226 4.40 -2.62 10.92
N ASP A 227 3.87 -1.42 11.24
CA ASP A 227 3.75 -0.92 12.61
C ASP A 227 5.11 -0.84 13.34
N ASN A 228 6.15 -0.42 12.62
CA ASN A 228 7.54 -0.32 13.06
C ASN A 228 8.15 -1.67 13.55
N ASP A 229 7.61 -2.77 13.07
CA ASP A 229 8.15 -4.11 13.27
C ASP A 229 9.10 -4.44 12.11
N VAL A 230 10.40 -4.49 12.39
CA VAL A 230 11.44 -4.72 11.37
C VAL A 230 11.30 -6.12 10.75
N GLU A 231 11.03 -7.15 11.55
CA GLU A 231 10.89 -8.53 11.05
C GLU A 231 9.69 -8.67 10.11
N LYS A 232 8.55 -8.04 10.45
CA LYS A 232 7.39 -8.01 9.56
C LYS A 232 7.67 -7.20 8.28
N ALA A 233 8.39 -6.08 8.39
CA ALA A 233 8.76 -5.27 7.23
C ALA A 233 9.66 -6.04 6.26
N GLU A 234 10.63 -6.81 6.76
CA GLU A 234 11.54 -7.63 5.96
C GLU A 234 10.85 -8.75 5.17
N HIS A 235 9.60 -9.09 5.51
CA HIS A 235 8.76 -10.05 4.81
C HIS A 235 7.60 -9.39 4.03
N GLY A 236 7.63 -8.08 3.89
CA GLY A 236 6.62 -7.30 3.21
C GLY A 236 6.72 -7.28 1.70
N ILE A 237 5.78 -6.55 1.09
CA ILE A 237 5.72 -6.28 -0.34
C ILE A 237 5.94 -4.79 -0.57
N VAL A 238 6.77 -4.45 -1.53
CA VAL A 238 6.94 -3.08 -2.05
C VAL A 238 6.38 -3.04 -3.46
N PHE A 239 5.43 -2.15 -3.69
CA PHE A 239 4.92 -1.86 -5.02
C PHE A 239 5.36 -0.47 -5.48
N ILE A 240 6.13 -0.44 -6.58
CA ILE A 240 6.61 0.79 -7.21
C ILE A 240 5.77 1.00 -8.47
N ASP A 241 4.83 1.94 -8.41
CA ASP A 241 3.97 2.29 -9.57
C ASP A 241 4.66 3.31 -10.47
N GLU A 242 4.17 3.45 -11.70
CA GLU A 242 4.66 4.39 -12.72
C GLU A 242 6.14 4.23 -13.07
N ILE A 243 6.67 3.00 -13.01
CA ILE A 243 8.09 2.70 -13.28
C ILE A 243 8.53 3.11 -14.71
N ASP A 244 7.59 3.16 -15.66
CA ASP A 244 7.83 3.61 -17.03
C ASP A 244 8.22 5.09 -17.12
N LYS A 245 7.95 5.89 -16.09
CA LYS A 245 8.28 7.32 -16.06
C LYS A 245 9.76 7.59 -15.79
N ILE A 246 10.46 6.64 -15.19
CA ILE A 246 11.91 6.71 -14.95
C ILE A 246 12.71 6.06 -16.09
N ALA A 247 12.07 5.72 -17.23
CA ALA A 247 12.78 5.30 -18.42
C ALA A 247 13.64 6.43 -18.99
N LYS A 248 14.85 6.08 -19.44
CA LYS A 248 15.80 7.04 -20.02
C LYS A 248 15.19 7.75 -21.22
N LYS A 249 15.20 9.08 -21.22
CA LYS A 249 14.77 9.89 -22.38
C LYS A 249 15.89 9.97 -23.41
N GLN A 250 15.59 9.67 -24.68
CA GLN A 250 16.56 9.59 -25.77
C GLN A 250 17.26 10.92 -26.15
N SER A 251 16.92 12.06 -25.53
CA SER A 251 17.32 13.38 -25.99
C SER A 251 18.02 14.28 -24.97
N THR A 252 18.49 13.79 -23.83
CA THR A 252 19.13 14.65 -22.83
C THR A 252 20.65 14.52 -22.85
N THR A 253 21.33 15.63 -23.13
CA THR A 253 22.79 15.80 -23.03
C THR A 253 23.25 15.95 -21.57
N ASN A 254 22.34 16.15 -20.62
CA ASN A 254 22.60 16.31 -19.19
C ASN A 254 22.32 15.01 -18.42
N ARG A 255 23.03 14.83 -17.28
CA ARG A 255 22.82 13.72 -16.35
C ARG A 255 21.33 13.65 -15.95
N ASP A 256 20.71 12.50 -16.20
CA ASP A 256 19.29 12.27 -15.87
C ASP A 256 19.17 11.80 -14.42
N VAL A 257 18.98 12.75 -13.50
CA VAL A 257 18.88 12.51 -12.05
C VAL A 257 17.54 11.92 -11.62
N SER A 258 16.54 11.93 -12.51
CA SER A 258 15.18 11.44 -12.24
C SER A 258 14.83 10.16 -13.02
N GLY A 259 15.65 9.69 -13.91
CA GLY A 259 15.42 8.52 -14.75
C GLY A 259 16.44 7.41 -14.48
N GLU A 260 17.56 7.41 -15.23
CA GLU A 260 18.57 6.35 -15.14
C GLU A 260 19.19 6.24 -13.73
N SER A 261 19.44 7.36 -13.04
CA SER A 261 19.99 7.36 -11.69
C SER A 261 19.06 6.71 -10.66
N VAL A 262 17.73 6.90 -10.78
CA VAL A 262 16.74 6.25 -9.91
C VAL A 262 16.70 4.75 -10.19
N GLN A 263 16.75 4.30 -11.46
CA GLN A 263 16.84 2.88 -11.79
C GLN A 263 18.08 2.25 -11.15
N GLN A 264 19.25 2.92 -11.22
CA GLN A 264 20.49 2.46 -10.57
C GLN A 264 20.38 2.43 -9.03
N GLY A 265 19.75 3.44 -8.43
CA GLY A 265 19.51 3.47 -6.98
C GLY A 265 18.63 2.30 -6.49
N LEU A 266 17.61 1.95 -7.27
CA LEU A 266 16.73 0.81 -6.97
C LEU A 266 17.44 -0.55 -7.04
N LEU A 267 18.52 -0.69 -7.79
CA LEU A 267 19.23 -1.98 -7.94
C LEU A 267 19.64 -2.57 -6.59
N LYS A 268 20.18 -1.74 -5.69
CA LYS A 268 20.60 -2.20 -4.35
C LYS A 268 19.44 -2.84 -3.57
N LEU A 269 18.25 -2.24 -3.65
CA LEU A 269 17.06 -2.75 -2.97
C LEU A 269 16.56 -4.05 -3.61
N LEU A 270 16.59 -4.12 -4.94
CA LEU A 270 16.13 -5.29 -5.69
C LEU A 270 17.06 -6.50 -5.51
N GLU A 271 18.36 -6.29 -5.37
CA GLU A 271 19.37 -7.34 -5.17
C GLU A 271 19.31 -7.95 -3.76
N GLY A 272 18.99 -7.16 -2.77
CA GLY A 272 19.02 -7.54 -1.37
C GLY A 272 20.24 -6.96 -0.67
N SER A 273 20.03 -5.95 0.17
CA SER A 273 21.05 -5.26 0.92
C SER A 273 20.52 -4.81 2.28
N GLN A 274 21.41 -4.55 3.20
CA GLN A 274 21.07 -3.90 4.45
C GLN A 274 21.07 -2.39 4.25
N VAL A 275 19.95 -1.76 4.59
CA VAL A 275 19.70 -0.34 4.36
C VAL A 275 19.26 0.32 5.65
N GLU A 276 19.90 1.43 5.99
CA GLU A 276 19.50 2.25 7.13
C GLU A 276 18.36 3.19 6.75
N VAL A 277 17.28 3.13 7.51
CA VAL A 277 16.07 3.91 7.28
C VAL A 277 15.63 4.65 8.54
N PRO A 278 15.08 5.87 8.41
CA PRO A 278 14.54 6.61 9.53
C PRO A 278 13.24 5.98 10.05
N VAL A 279 13.08 5.91 11.36
CA VAL A 279 11.89 5.40 12.02
C VAL A 279 10.90 6.55 12.23
N GLY A 280 9.72 6.44 11.62
CA GLY A 280 8.66 7.46 11.73
C GLY A 280 8.86 8.71 10.87
N ALA A 281 9.79 8.67 9.91
CA ALA A 281 9.99 9.72 8.92
C ALA A 281 10.35 9.11 7.55
N THR A 282 10.18 9.88 6.49
CA THR A 282 10.54 9.46 5.13
C THR A 282 11.92 9.96 4.70
N ASN A 283 12.42 11.02 5.32
CA ASN A 283 13.69 11.67 4.97
C ASN A 283 14.77 11.36 5.99
N LYS A 284 15.96 10.96 5.52
CA LYS A 284 17.16 10.73 6.36
C LYS A 284 17.69 12.00 7.06
N ASN A 285 17.32 13.18 6.56
CA ASN A 285 17.69 14.46 7.16
C ASN A 285 16.86 14.83 8.39
N ALA A 286 15.83 14.07 8.71
CA ALA A 286 15.05 14.26 9.93
C ALA A 286 15.91 13.79 11.14
N MET A 287 15.88 14.56 12.24
CA MET A 287 16.48 14.15 13.50
C MET A 287 15.64 13.06 14.19
N VAL A 288 15.58 11.89 13.57
CA VAL A 288 14.82 10.72 14.04
C VAL A 288 15.74 9.50 14.16
N PRO A 289 15.39 8.54 15.02
CA PRO A 289 16.17 7.31 15.14
C PRO A 289 16.23 6.56 13.81
N MET A 290 17.35 5.90 13.55
CA MET A 290 17.56 5.06 12.37
C MET A 290 17.50 3.58 12.76
N THR A 291 17.05 2.74 11.84
CA THR A 291 17.13 1.28 11.96
C THR A 291 17.61 0.68 10.65
N THR A 292 18.12 -0.56 10.72
CA THR A 292 18.59 -1.29 9.53
C THR A 292 17.53 -2.29 9.13
N ILE A 293 17.20 -2.33 7.83
CA ILE A 293 16.28 -3.29 7.21
C ILE A 293 17.05 -4.09 6.16
N ASP A 294 16.94 -5.41 6.19
CA ASP A 294 17.45 -6.30 5.14
C ASP A 294 16.41 -6.50 4.06
N THR A 295 16.72 -6.06 2.84
CA THR A 295 15.79 -6.16 1.71
C THR A 295 15.77 -7.52 1.03
N LYS A 296 16.59 -8.48 1.47
CA LYS A 296 16.75 -9.80 0.86
C LYS A 296 15.43 -10.57 0.73
N ASN A 297 14.55 -10.46 1.73
CA ASN A 297 13.28 -11.16 1.78
C ASN A 297 12.06 -10.29 1.44
N ILE A 298 12.26 -9.01 1.12
CA ILE A 298 11.20 -8.13 0.65
C ILE A 298 10.90 -8.43 -0.81
N LEU A 299 9.62 -8.60 -1.15
CA LEU A 299 9.17 -8.77 -2.52
C LEU A 299 8.94 -7.43 -3.19
N PHE A 300 9.64 -7.14 -4.28
CA PHE A 300 9.43 -5.95 -5.09
C PHE A 300 8.59 -6.27 -6.32
N ILE A 301 7.56 -5.48 -6.54
CA ILE A 301 6.70 -5.51 -7.72
C ILE A 301 6.73 -4.11 -8.32
N CYS A 302 7.21 -4.00 -9.55
CA CYS A 302 7.21 -2.75 -10.30
C CYS A 302 6.03 -2.74 -11.26
N GLY A 303 5.27 -1.63 -11.34
CA GLY A 303 4.14 -1.46 -12.24
C GLY A 303 4.32 -0.26 -13.16
N GLY A 304 3.95 -0.39 -14.44
CA GLY A 304 3.98 0.72 -15.38
C GLY A 304 2.95 0.60 -16.50
N ALA A 305 2.57 1.75 -17.07
CA ALA A 305 1.65 1.78 -18.20
C ALA A 305 2.38 1.59 -19.55
N PHE A 306 3.64 2.00 -19.64
CA PHE A 306 4.48 1.91 -20.81
C PHE A 306 3.81 2.43 -22.10
N PRO A 307 3.30 3.68 -22.13
CA PRO A 307 2.71 4.24 -23.33
C PRO A 307 3.74 4.17 -24.49
N LYS A 308 3.30 3.90 -25.71
CA LYS A 308 4.15 3.69 -26.91
C LYS A 308 4.91 2.36 -26.97
N LEU A 309 4.90 1.51 -25.95
CA LEU A 309 5.52 0.18 -26.00
C LEU A 309 4.90 -0.68 -27.12
N GLU A 310 3.57 -0.56 -27.31
CA GLU A 310 2.86 -1.21 -28.42
C GLU A 310 3.46 -0.89 -29.78
N GLY A 311 3.88 0.37 -30.00
CA GLY A 311 4.53 0.77 -31.24
C GLY A 311 5.90 0.09 -31.47
N ILE A 312 6.66 -0.17 -30.39
CA ILE A 312 7.92 -0.89 -30.43
C ILE A 312 7.64 -2.38 -30.79
N LEU A 313 6.67 -2.99 -30.08
CA LEU A 313 6.24 -4.36 -30.32
C LEU A 313 5.78 -4.58 -31.77
N LYS A 314 4.90 -3.70 -32.29
CA LYS A 314 4.42 -3.76 -33.67
C LYS A 314 5.56 -3.70 -34.68
N LYS A 315 6.54 -2.80 -34.46
CA LYS A 315 7.73 -2.71 -35.32
C LYS A 315 8.55 -4.00 -35.32
N ARG A 316 8.80 -4.59 -34.14
CA ARG A 316 9.57 -5.83 -34.02
C ARG A 316 8.84 -7.01 -34.71
N LEU A 317 7.55 -7.21 -34.39
CA LEU A 317 6.76 -8.28 -34.93
C LEU A 317 6.55 -8.19 -36.45
N THR A 318 6.39 -6.96 -36.98
CA THR A 318 6.30 -6.73 -38.42
C THR A 318 7.62 -6.99 -39.12
N LYS A 319 8.77 -6.61 -38.54
CA LYS A 319 10.09 -6.94 -39.11
C LYS A 319 10.35 -8.44 -39.18
N GLN A 320 9.97 -9.20 -38.16
CA GLN A 320 10.13 -10.67 -38.13
C GLN A 320 9.26 -11.37 -39.18
N SER A 321 8.09 -10.82 -39.50
CA SER A 321 7.20 -11.42 -40.50
C SER A 321 7.50 -11.02 -41.96
N ASN A 322 8.25 -9.94 -42.18
CA ASN A 322 8.66 -9.52 -43.53
C ASN A 322 9.73 -10.40 -44.20
N ILE A 323 10.24 -11.42 -43.50
CA ILE A 323 11.16 -12.43 -44.07
C ILE A 323 10.37 -13.50 -44.87
N GLY A 324 9.05 -13.46 -44.88
CA GLY A 324 8.15 -14.32 -45.66
C GLY A 324 7.10 -13.46 -46.39
N PHE A 325 6.92 -13.73 -47.68
CA PHE A 325 5.96 -13.11 -48.60
C PHE A 325 4.60 -12.78 -47.96
N GLY A 326 4.24 -11.49 -47.90
CA GLY A 326 2.88 -11.11 -47.56
C GLY A 326 2.70 -9.66 -47.08
N GLY A 327 2.18 -8.77 -47.95
CA GLY A 327 1.88 -7.37 -47.66
C GLY A 327 0.63 -7.10 -46.79
N GLU A 328 -0.03 -8.13 -46.25
CA GLU A 328 -1.27 -8.01 -45.47
C GLU A 328 -1.05 -8.05 -43.93
N LEU A 329 0.19 -8.05 -43.45
CA LEU A 329 0.52 -8.29 -42.05
C LEU A 329 0.56 -7.03 -41.16
N LYS A 330 0.43 -5.84 -41.73
CA LYS A 330 0.44 -4.59 -40.94
C LYS A 330 -0.81 -4.49 -40.05
N ASP A 331 -1.95 -4.93 -40.53
CA ASP A 331 -3.23 -4.78 -39.83
C ASP A 331 -3.47 -5.88 -38.76
N ARG A 332 -2.68 -6.96 -38.79
CA ARG A 332 -2.89 -8.13 -37.90
C ARG A 332 -2.64 -7.84 -36.41
N TYR A 333 -1.79 -6.86 -36.12
CA TYR A 333 -1.42 -6.51 -34.73
C TYR A 333 -2.08 -5.21 -34.25
N ASP A 334 -2.89 -4.55 -35.09
CA ASP A 334 -3.46 -3.26 -34.71
C ASP A 334 -4.60 -3.39 -33.69
N ASN A 335 -5.29 -4.53 -33.68
CA ASN A 335 -6.37 -4.84 -32.76
C ASN A 335 -6.11 -6.11 -31.91
N ASP A 336 -4.83 -6.47 -31.69
CA ASP A 336 -4.51 -7.63 -30.87
C ASP A 336 -4.56 -7.27 -29.37
N PRO A 337 -5.58 -7.72 -28.61
CA PRO A 337 -5.73 -7.41 -27.19
C PRO A 337 -4.59 -8.02 -26.34
N ASP A 338 -3.86 -9.00 -26.89
CA ASP A 338 -2.76 -9.69 -26.24
C ASP A 338 -1.37 -9.19 -26.68
N LEU A 339 -1.31 -8.06 -27.39
CA LEU A 339 -0.07 -7.53 -27.91
C LEU A 339 0.97 -7.30 -26.79
N LEU A 340 0.58 -6.71 -25.67
CA LEU A 340 1.47 -6.47 -24.53
C LEU A 340 1.96 -7.76 -23.87
N SER A 341 1.28 -8.89 -24.02
CA SER A 341 1.74 -10.18 -23.50
C SER A 341 2.96 -10.72 -24.24
N LYS A 342 3.25 -10.19 -25.44
CA LYS A 342 4.40 -10.56 -26.29
C LYS A 342 5.64 -9.72 -26.05
N VAL A 343 5.64 -8.93 -24.98
CA VAL A 343 6.78 -8.07 -24.60
C VAL A 343 8.02 -8.90 -24.30
N THR A 344 9.17 -8.41 -24.75
CA THR A 344 10.49 -8.98 -24.45
C THR A 344 11.36 -7.97 -23.72
N VAL A 345 12.47 -8.44 -23.15
CA VAL A 345 13.45 -7.58 -22.49
C VAL A 345 14.02 -6.54 -23.46
N GLU A 346 14.21 -6.92 -24.73
CA GLU A 346 14.72 -6.05 -25.79
C GLU A 346 13.77 -4.87 -26.06
N ASP A 347 12.46 -5.12 -26.06
CA ASP A 347 11.45 -4.06 -26.25
C ASP A 347 11.50 -3.03 -25.10
N LEU A 348 11.70 -3.49 -23.87
CA LEU A 348 11.81 -2.64 -22.69
C LEU A 348 13.14 -1.86 -22.68
N ARG A 349 14.22 -2.44 -23.21
CA ARG A 349 15.48 -1.73 -23.43
C ARG A 349 15.34 -0.65 -24.48
N GLU A 350 14.65 -0.92 -25.59
CA GLU A 350 14.34 0.08 -26.63
C GLU A 350 13.45 1.20 -26.06
N TYR A 351 12.57 0.86 -25.10
CA TYR A 351 11.73 1.85 -24.40
C TYR A 351 12.55 2.79 -23.50
N GLY A 352 13.69 2.37 -22.98
CA GLY A 352 14.59 3.17 -22.14
C GLY A 352 14.86 2.61 -20.75
N MET A 353 14.51 1.33 -20.48
CA MET A 353 14.87 0.67 -19.23
C MET A 353 16.30 0.14 -19.32
N ILE A 354 17.08 0.28 -18.23
CA ILE A 354 18.46 -0.20 -18.21
C ILE A 354 18.52 -1.75 -18.08
N PRO A 355 19.46 -2.41 -18.77
CA PRO A 355 19.54 -3.87 -18.76
C PRO A 355 19.70 -4.48 -17.36
N GLU A 356 20.49 -3.84 -16.51
CA GLU A 356 20.76 -4.27 -15.13
C GLU A 356 19.48 -4.29 -14.31
N PHE A 357 18.63 -3.25 -14.46
CA PHE A 357 17.35 -3.16 -13.78
C PHE A 357 16.38 -4.26 -14.24
N LEU A 358 16.29 -4.50 -15.56
CA LEU A 358 15.47 -5.55 -16.12
C LEU A 358 15.96 -6.94 -15.69
N GLY A 359 17.27 -7.13 -15.54
CA GLY A 359 17.85 -8.38 -15.03
C GLY A 359 17.43 -8.71 -13.59
N ARG A 360 17.03 -7.69 -12.79
CA ARG A 360 16.52 -7.87 -11.42
C ARG A 360 14.99 -8.00 -11.34
N LEU A 361 14.30 -7.96 -12.48
CA LEU A 361 12.86 -8.14 -12.64
C LEU A 361 12.57 -9.30 -13.60
N PRO A 362 12.96 -10.54 -13.27
CA PRO A 362 12.92 -11.66 -14.21
C PRO A 362 11.49 -12.08 -14.59
N ILE A 363 10.49 -11.73 -13.77
CA ILE A 363 9.11 -12.08 -14.03
C ILE A 363 8.39 -10.87 -14.64
N ILE A 364 8.18 -10.92 -15.96
CA ILE A 364 7.50 -9.86 -16.72
C ILE A 364 6.15 -10.40 -17.17
N TYR A 365 5.08 -9.67 -16.89
CA TYR A 365 3.73 -10.02 -17.35
C TYR A 365 2.89 -8.77 -17.60
N ALA A 366 1.90 -8.93 -18.49
CA ALA A 366 1.02 -7.85 -18.89
C ALA A 366 -0.42 -8.08 -18.40
N LEU A 367 -1.09 -6.97 -18.05
CA LEU A 367 -2.53 -6.91 -17.86
C LEU A 367 -3.19 -6.43 -19.15
N ARG A 368 -4.32 -7.01 -19.48
CA ARG A 368 -5.14 -6.60 -20.60
C ARG A 368 -5.90 -5.31 -20.30
N GLU A 369 -6.24 -4.57 -21.32
CA GLU A 369 -7.23 -3.51 -21.22
C GLU A 369 -8.60 -4.11 -20.87
N LEU A 370 -9.40 -3.37 -20.12
CA LEU A 370 -10.74 -3.81 -19.76
C LEU A 370 -11.71 -3.36 -20.86
N ASP A 371 -12.33 -4.32 -21.52
CA ASP A 371 -13.41 -4.09 -22.48
C ASP A 371 -14.73 -3.72 -21.78
N LYS A 372 -15.77 -3.39 -22.56
CA LYS A 372 -17.09 -3.02 -22.03
C LYS A 372 -17.67 -4.10 -21.12
N GLU A 373 -17.56 -5.36 -21.53
CA GLU A 373 -18.08 -6.50 -20.76
C GLU A 373 -17.33 -6.66 -19.42
N ALA A 374 -16.01 -6.55 -19.44
CA ALA A 374 -15.20 -6.60 -18.22
C ALA A 374 -15.54 -5.44 -17.28
N LEU A 375 -15.76 -4.22 -17.79
CA LEU A 375 -16.16 -3.07 -16.97
C LEU A 375 -17.53 -3.28 -16.30
N ILE A 376 -18.50 -3.85 -17.00
CA ILE A 376 -19.81 -4.21 -16.44
C ILE A 376 -19.64 -5.26 -15.33
N ARG A 377 -18.84 -6.29 -15.59
CA ARG A 377 -18.55 -7.32 -14.58
C ARG A 377 -17.86 -6.75 -13.36
N VAL A 378 -16.94 -5.79 -13.52
CA VAL A 378 -16.26 -5.08 -12.41
C VAL A 378 -17.25 -4.32 -11.51
N LEU A 379 -18.35 -3.84 -12.04
CA LEU A 379 -19.41 -3.17 -11.27
C LEU A 379 -20.18 -4.12 -10.35
N VAL A 380 -20.32 -5.40 -10.76
CA VAL A 380 -21.28 -6.33 -10.13
C VAL A 380 -20.61 -7.53 -9.46
N GLU A 381 -19.65 -8.21 -10.12
CA GLU A 381 -19.14 -9.52 -9.67
C GLU A 381 -18.31 -9.45 -8.39
N PRO A 382 -17.31 -8.55 -8.25
CA PRO A 382 -16.43 -8.57 -7.09
C PRO A 382 -17.18 -8.54 -5.75
N LYS A 383 -16.60 -9.20 -4.73
CA LYS A 383 -17.16 -9.16 -3.36
C LYS A 383 -17.33 -7.74 -2.84
N ASN A 384 -16.42 -6.86 -3.20
CA ASN A 384 -16.43 -5.44 -2.85
C ASN A 384 -16.77 -4.52 -4.04
N ALA A 385 -17.58 -5.01 -5.00
CA ALA A 385 -18.05 -4.22 -6.14
C ALA A 385 -18.67 -2.90 -5.66
N ILE A 386 -18.42 -1.82 -6.40
CA ILE A 386 -18.86 -0.49 -5.98
C ILE A 386 -20.37 -0.39 -5.85
N VAL A 387 -21.11 -1.03 -6.73
CA VAL A 387 -22.58 -1.11 -6.67
C VAL A 387 -23.03 -1.77 -5.35
N LYS A 388 -22.41 -2.88 -4.95
CA LYS A 388 -22.70 -3.56 -3.68
C LYS A 388 -22.42 -2.69 -2.45
N GLN A 389 -21.42 -1.80 -2.54
CA GLN A 389 -21.13 -0.86 -1.45
C GLN A 389 -22.28 0.14 -1.28
N TYR A 390 -22.79 0.74 -2.37
CA TYR A 390 -23.93 1.64 -2.31
C TYR A 390 -25.23 0.95 -1.95
N GLN A 391 -25.45 -0.27 -2.45
CA GLN A 391 -26.58 -1.11 -2.03
C GLN A 391 -26.57 -1.33 -0.52
N LYS A 392 -25.41 -1.61 0.05
CA LYS A 392 -25.27 -1.80 1.51
C LYS A 392 -25.51 -0.51 2.28
N LEU A 393 -25.04 0.65 1.75
CA LEU A 393 -25.26 1.95 2.39
C LEU A 393 -26.75 2.30 2.44
N LEU A 394 -27.46 2.22 1.31
CA LEU A 394 -28.90 2.49 1.27
C LEU A 394 -29.74 1.45 2.02
N ALA A 395 -29.26 0.21 2.12
CA ALA A 395 -29.90 -0.81 2.95
C ALA A 395 -29.88 -0.48 4.44
N LEU A 396 -28.92 0.35 4.93
CA LEU A 396 -28.93 0.86 6.32
C LEU A 396 -30.07 1.85 6.55
N ASP A 397 -30.52 2.54 5.51
CA ASP A 397 -31.69 3.40 5.49
C ASP A 397 -32.96 2.63 5.10
N GLU A 398 -32.89 1.28 5.10
CA GLU A 398 -33.94 0.36 4.68
C GLU A 398 -34.43 0.57 3.24
N VAL A 399 -33.62 1.10 2.35
CA VAL A 399 -33.90 1.33 0.94
C VAL A 399 -33.17 0.30 0.09
N ASN A 400 -33.88 -0.31 -0.86
CA ASN A 400 -33.31 -1.26 -1.81
C ASN A 400 -32.85 -0.52 -3.07
N LEU A 401 -31.56 -0.57 -3.39
CA LEU A 401 -30.98 0.02 -4.60
C LEU A 401 -30.85 -1.03 -5.71
N LEU A 402 -31.47 -0.75 -6.85
CA LEU A 402 -31.39 -1.58 -8.05
C LEU A 402 -30.80 -0.79 -9.22
N PHE A 403 -30.17 -1.50 -10.14
CA PHE A 403 -29.71 -0.96 -11.41
C PHE A 403 -30.27 -1.81 -12.53
N ASP A 404 -30.85 -1.19 -13.55
CA ASP A 404 -31.27 -1.88 -14.76
C ASP A 404 -30.04 -2.33 -15.57
N GLU A 405 -30.15 -3.38 -16.40
CA GLU A 405 -29.04 -3.87 -17.22
C GLU A 405 -28.51 -2.77 -18.15
N GLU A 406 -29.40 -1.98 -18.75
CA GLU A 406 -29.05 -0.85 -19.61
C GLU A 406 -28.29 0.25 -18.85
N ALA A 407 -28.51 0.41 -17.53
CA ALA A 407 -27.77 1.33 -16.69
C ALA A 407 -26.31 0.92 -16.56
N TYR A 408 -26.01 -0.37 -16.35
CA TYR A 408 -24.64 -0.85 -16.32
C TYR A 408 -23.90 -0.61 -17.65
N GLU A 409 -24.61 -0.80 -18.78
CA GLU A 409 -24.05 -0.53 -20.10
C GLU A 409 -23.70 0.96 -20.28
N ALA A 410 -24.61 1.86 -19.90
CA ALA A 410 -24.38 3.30 -19.99
C ALA A 410 -23.20 3.75 -19.11
N ILE A 411 -23.04 3.18 -17.91
CA ILE A 411 -21.89 3.45 -17.04
C ILE A 411 -20.59 2.99 -17.69
N ALA A 412 -20.57 1.79 -18.28
CA ALA A 412 -19.41 1.25 -18.96
C ALA A 412 -19.03 2.07 -20.21
N GLU A 413 -20.00 2.49 -21.00
CA GLU A 413 -19.80 3.38 -22.17
C GLU A 413 -19.17 4.70 -21.76
N ARG A 414 -19.70 5.39 -20.74
CA ARG A 414 -19.11 6.61 -20.18
C ARG A 414 -17.68 6.39 -19.65
N ALA A 415 -17.39 5.22 -19.08
CA ALA A 415 -16.06 4.90 -18.56
C ALA A 415 -15.04 4.72 -19.71
N ILE A 416 -15.44 4.11 -20.81
CA ILE A 416 -14.62 3.95 -22.03
C ILE A 416 -14.33 5.33 -22.64
N GLU A 417 -15.34 6.20 -22.77
CA GLU A 417 -15.18 7.56 -23.31
C GLU A 417 -14.16 8.37 -22.48
N LYS A 418 -14.17 8.24 -21.15
CA LYS A 418 -13.19 8.89 -20.26
C LYS A 418 -11.76 8.32 -20.40
N LYS A 419 -11.55 7.20 -21.09
CA LYS A 419 -10.23 6.53 -21.30
C LYS A 419 -9.42 6.29 -20.03
N MET A 420 -10.09 6.09 -18.91
CA MET A 420 -9.46 5.90 -17.60
C MET A 420 -9.63 4.47 -17.04
N GLY A 421 -10.20 3.56 -17.84
CA GLY A 421 -10.49 2.17 -17.42
C GLY A 421 -11.37 2.11 -16.18
N ALA A 422 -11.14 1.13 -15.32
CA ALA A 422 -11.94 0.93 -14.10
C ALA A 422 -11.90 2.11 -13.11
N ARG A 423 -10.91 3.01 -13.17
CA ARG A 423 -10.88 4.22 -12.32
C ARG A 423 -12.06 5.15 -12.60
N ALA A 424 -12.51 5.21 -13.86
CA ALA A 424 -13.65 6.04 -14.24
C ALA A 424 -14.95 5.56 -13.60
N LEU A 425 -15.12 4.24 -13.42
CA LEU A 425 -16.35 3.66 -12.88
C LEU A 425 -16.72 4.24 -11.52
N ARG A 426 -15.72 4.39 -10.64
CA ARG A 426 -15.97 4.93 -9.31
C ARG A 426 -16.45 6.38 -9.36
N ALA A 427 -15.77 7.23 -10.13
CA ALA A 427 -16.14 8.63 -10.25
C ALA A 427 -17.53 8.81 -10.88
N ILE A 428 -17.90 7.96 -11.87
CA ILE A 428 -19.21 7.99 -12.52
C ILE A 428 -20.29 7.56 -11.51
N ILE A 429 -20.06 6.49 -10.75
CA ILE A 429 -21.04 6.03 -9.74
C ILE A 429 -21.18 7.07 -8.62
N GLU A 430 -20.08 7.67 -8.14
CA GLU A 430 -20.13 8.73 -7.13
C GLU A 430 -20.93 9.94 -7.62
N GLU A 431 -20.78 10.33 -8.89
CA GLU A 431 -21.55 11.41 -9.53
C GLU A 431 -23.05 11.07 -9.58
N ILE A 432 -23.42 9.86 -10.02
CA ILE A 432 -24.80 9.40 -10.14
C ILE A 432 -25.48 9.27 -8.75
N MET A 433 -24.72 8.75 -7.77
CA MET A 433 -25.27 8.46 -6.45
C MET A 433 -25.36 9.68 -5.54
N LEU A 434 -24.72 10.81 -5.89
CA LEU A 434 -24.67 11.99 -5.04
C LEU A 434 -26.06 12.50 -4.67
N ASP A 435 -26.91 12.76 -5.68
CA ASP A 435 -28.26 13.28 -5.47
C ASP A 435 -29.15 12.26 -4.76
N ILE A 436 -28.99 10.98 -5.09
CA ILE A 436 -29.74 9.87 -4.48
C ILE A 436 -29.42 9.78 -2.99
N MET A 437 -28.13 9.76 -2.61
CA MET A 437 -27.69 9.70 -1.22
C MET A 437 -28.08 10.95 -0.42
N TYR A 438 -28.30 12.08 -1.10
CA TYR A 438 -28.73 13.31 -0.45
C TYR A 438 -30.25 13.39 -0.26
N GLU A 439 -31.03 12.94 -1.25
CA GLU A 439 -32.50 13.08 -1.25
C GLU A 439 -33.22 11.91 -0.57
N ILE A 440 -32.78 10.68 -0.77
CA ILE A 440 -33.46 9.46 -0.30
C ILE A 440 -33.62 9.42 1.24
N PRO A 441 -32.60 9.76 2.06
CA PRO A 441 -32.76 9.71 3.52
C PRO A 441 -33.75 10.73 4.11
N LYS A 442 -34.30 11.63 3.29
CA LYS A 442 -35.28 12.64 3.73
C LYS A 442 -36.70 12.08 3.82
N ASP A 443 -36.99 10.95 3.14
CA ASP A 443 -38.34 10.38 3.06
C ASP A 443 -38.31 8.88 3.43
N ASP A 444 -38.76 8.60 4.64
CA ASP A 444 -38.82 7.24 5.21
C ASP A 444 -39.81 6.30 4.48
N ASN A 445 -40.62 6.85 3.58
CA ASN A 445 -41.60 6.05 2.80
C ASN A 445 -40.99 5.39 1.55
N ILE A 446 -39.75 5.74 1.18
CA ILE A 446 -39.09 5.18 0.02
C ILE A 446 -38.64 3.76 0.35
N GLY A 447 -39.03 2.79 -0.50
CA GLY A 447 -38.71 1.38 -0.35
C GLY A 447 -37.64 0.88 -1.34
N THR A 448 -37.79 1.28 -2.62
CA THR A 448 -36.85 0.86 -3.68
C THR A 448 -36.52 2.03 -4.60
N VAL A 449 -35.25 2.12 -4.95
CA VAL A 449 -34.74 3.07 -5.95
C VAL A 449 -34.07 2.30 -7.07
N THR A 450 -34.58 2.47 -8.32
CA THR A 450 -34.01 1.82 -9.50
C THR A 450 -33.34 2.87 -10.39
N ILE A 451 -32.07 2.66 -10.66
CA ILE A 451 -31.27 3.49 -11.56
C ILE A 451 -31.48 2.98 -12.99
N THR A 452 -31.95 3.87 -13.87
CA THR A 452 -32.19 3.60 -15.28
C THR A 452 -31.12 4.27 -16.17
N ARG A 453 -31.08 3.85 -17.44
CA ARG A 453 -30.22 4.48 -18.45
C ARG A 453 -30.49 5.98 -18.60
N GLU A 454 -31.82 6.36 -18.65
CA GLU A 454 -32.22 7.75 -18.80
C GLU A 454 -31.71 8.64 -17.66
N TYR A 455 -31.69 8.11 -16.43
CA TYR A 455 -31.14 8.84 -15.30
C TYR A 455 -29.62 9.07 -15.44
N ILE A 456 -28.90 8.05 -15.89
CA ILE A 456 -27.44 8.15 -16.13
C ILE A 456 -27.14 9.15 -17.23
N GLU A 457 -27.93 9.18 -18.30
CA GLU A 457 -27.78 10.12 -19.42
C GLU A 457 -28.28 11.53 -19.10
N GLY A 458 -28.93 11.74 -17.93
CA GLY A 458 -29.48 13.02 -17.51
C GLY A 458 -30.78 13.42 -18.21
N THR A 459 -31.46 12.48 -18.85
CA THR A 459 -32.73 12.67 -19.59
C THR A 459 -33.97 12.30 -18.78
N GLY A 460 -33.77 11.62 -17.63
CA GLY A 460 -34.85 11.14 -16.76
C GLY A 460 -34.52 11.20 -15.29
N ALA A 461 -35.44 10.77 -14.43
CA ALA A 461 -35.26 10.62 -12.99
C ALA A 461 -35.14 9.12 -12.62
N PRO A 462 -34.57 8.79 -11.44
CA PRO A 462 -34.58 7.40 -10.96
C PRO A 462 -36.00 6.94 -10.69
N LYS A 463 -36.29 5.66 -10.86
CA LYS A 463 -37.60 5.10 -10.52
C LYS A 463 -37.65 4.86 -9.02
N ILE A 464 -38.59 5.50 -8.32
CA ILE A 464 -38.78 5.40 -6.88
C ILE A 464 -40.08 4.66 -6.61
N GLU A 465 -40.00 3.60 -5.82
CA GLU A 465 -41.13 2.84 -5.33
C GLU A 465 -41.27 3.03 -3.83
N MET A 466 -42.50 3.37 -3.39
CA MET A 466 -42.79 3.57 -1.97
C MET A 466 -42.94 2.22 -1.26
N ARG A 467 -42.67 2.21 0.05
CA ARG A 467 -42.90 1.06 0.91
C ARG A 467 -44.37 0.69 0.94
N SER A 468 -44.68 -0.62 0.96
CA SER A 468 -46.06 -1.06 1.13
C SER A 468 -46.59 -0.67 2.51
N SER A 469 -47.85 -0.20 2.56
CA SER A 469 -48.54 0.32 3.74
C SER A 469 -48.53 -0.59 4.98
N ASP A 470 -48.37 -1.89 4.80
CA ASP A 470 -48.30 -2.87 5.92
C ASP A 470 -47.02 -2.79 6.78
N ARG A 471 -45.95 -2.20 6.27
CA ARG A 471 -44.71 -2.00 7.04
C ARG A 471 -44.72 -0.65 7.78
N ILE A 472 -45.36 0.36 7.23
CA ILE A 472 -45.49 1.70 7.87
C ILE A 472 -46.29 1.56 9.16
N ALA A 473 -47.40 0.80 9.15
CA ALA A 473 -48.22 0.55 10.34
C ALA A 473 -47.52 -0.23 11.46
N LYS A 474 -46.49 -1.04 11.12
CA LYS A 474 -45.67 -1.74 12.14
C LYS A 474 -44.60 -0.86 12.79
N LYS A 475 -44.10 0.15 12.08
CA LYS A 475 -43.09 1.07 12.63
C LYS A 475 -43.77 2.09 13.58
N GLU A 476 -44.93 2.62 13.21
CA GLU A 476 -45.74 3.50 14.07
C GLU A 476 -46.17 2.80 15.36
N ALA A 477 -46.47 1.48 15.31
CA ALA A 477 -46.83 0.70 16.49
C ALA A 477 -45.65 0.38 17.44
N THR A 478 -44.40 0.45 16.95
CA THR A 478 -43.18 0.24 17.77
C THR A 478 -42.58 1.54 18.34
N GLU A 479 -42.97 2.69 17.84
CA GLU A 479 -42.60 4.01 18.38
C GLU A 479 -43.55 4.53 19.46
N GLU A 480 -44.74 3.90 19.59
CA GLU A 480 -45.72 4.20 20.65
C GLU A 480 -45.60 3.30 21.90
N GLU A 481 -44.72 2.30 21.95
CA GLU A 481 -44.36 1.50 23.14
C GLU A 481 -43.00 2.00 23.75
#